data_8c56a3737a2a4e3f651eef93856514b2
#
_entry.id   8c56a3737a2a4e3f651eef93856514b2
#
_cell.length_a   1.000
_cell.length_b   1.000
_cell.length_c   1.000
_cell.angle_alpha   90.00
_cell.angle_beta   90.00
_cell.angle_gamma   90.00
#
_symmetry.space_group_name_H-M   'P 1'
#
loop_
_entity.id
_entity.type
_entity.pdbx_description
1 polymer ?
#
loop_
_entity_poly.entity_id
_entity_poly.type
_entity_poly.pdbx_seq_one_letter_code
_entity_poly.pdbx_strand_id
1 'polypeptide(L)'
;MFGQGSSGAFVQAHTDGAPLNSFFVREFMGLDDSGNSIFSNDGNPQFIGADPNADIIAGVTLGLNAGAFNFGMNWNGAFGHSLFNNTAMSVIPIGNLGSRNIDANLLNSTVQESTANPIASSSRFLESGNFWKLANATVSYDLGNISKFQSVVVSLTGQNLLLLTDYSGFDPEINTVNLRNGIPSAGIEYIPYPSARTFLVGLNVSF
;
A
#
# COMPACT_ATOMS: atom_id res chain seq x y z
N MET A 1 -19.69 -10.01 8.62
CA MET A 1 -19.04 -8.98 7.78
C MET A 1 -18.32 -7.99 8.70
N PHE A 2 -17.15 -7.58 8.34
CA PHE A 2 -16.27 -6.66 9.09
C PHE A 2 -15.37 -5.92 8.11
N GLY A 3 -14.40 -5.13 8.61
CA GLY A 3 -13.57 -4.30 7.76
C GLY A 3 -14.38 -3.19 7.10
N GLN A 4 -14.63 -2.12 7.83
CA GLN A 4 -15.47 -1.02 7.35
C GLN A 4 -14.71 -0.16 6.36
N GLY A 5 -15.24 0.00 5.15
CA GLY A 5 -14.83 1.01 4.19
C GLY A 5 -15.24 2.43 4.61
N SER A 6 -14.74 3.45 3.91
CA SER A 6 -15.03 4.87 4.19
C SER A 6 -16.51 5.23 4.05
N SER A 7 -17.27 4.47 3.25
CA SER A 7 -18.72 4.64 3.09
C SER A 7 -19.55 4.01 4.23
N GLY A 8 -18.91 3.43 5.25
CA GLY A 8 -19.61 2.69 6.30
C GLY A 8 -19.98 1.26 5.93
N ALA A 9 -19.80 0.84 4.69
CA ALA A 9 -20.05 -0.53 4.26
C ALA A 9 -18.91 -1.47 4.69
N PHE A 10 -19.25 -2.71 5.01
CA PHE A 10 -18.25 -3.73 5.26
C PHE A 10 -17.73 -4.30 3.95
N VAL A 11 -16.44 -4.59 3.87
CA VAL A 11 -15.78 -5.11 2.67
C VAL A 11 -15.14 -6.47 2.85
N GLN A 12 -15.20 -7.03 4.07
CA GLN A 12 -14.64 -8.34 4.38
C GLN A 12 -15.67 -9.23 5.07
N ALA A 13 -15.55 -10.53 4.88
CA ALA A 13 -16.33 -11.52 5.59
C ALA A 13 -15.50 -12.77 5.86
N HIS A 14 -15.88 -13.55 6.89
CA HIS A 14 -15.34 -14.87 7.13
C HIS A 14 -16.37 -15.92 6.68
N THR A 15 -15.88 -16.96 6.03
CA THR A 15 -16.64 -18.16 5.69
C THR A 15 -15.70 -19.36 5.69
N ASP A 16 -16.26 -20.53 5.87
CA ASP A 16 -15.50 -21.78 5.79
C ASP A 16 -14.91 -21.96 4.38
N GLY A 17 -13.64 -22.34 4.33
CA GLY A 17 -12.93 -22.58 3.08
C GLY A 17 -12.35 -21.34 2.37
N ALA A 18 -12.56 -20.13 2.90
CA ALA A 18 -11.92 -18.93 2.40
C ALA A 18 -10.78 -18.46 3.33
N PRO A 19 -9.74 -17.81 2.80
CA PRO A 19 -8.71 -17.16 3.62
C PRO A 19 -9.30 -16.17 4.62
N LEU A 20 -8.59 -15.96 5.74
CA LEU A 20 -8.99 -14.93 6.70
C LEU A 20 -8.98 -13.55 6.03
N ASN A 21 -9.96 -12.73 6.40
CA ASN A 21 -10.13 -11.38 5.87
C ASN A 21 -10.39 -11.31 4.36
N SER A 22 -10.93 -12.39 3.77
CA SER A 22 -11.32 -12.39 2.36
C SER A 22 -12.27 -11.24 2.04
N PHE A 23 -12.05 -10.60 0.90
CA PHE A 23 -12.88 -9.50 0.45
C PHE A 23 -14.24 -10.00 -0.04
N PHE A 24 -15.29 -9.39 0.51
CA PHE A 24 -16.70 -9.69 0.20
C PHE A 24 -17.36 -8.38 -0.24
N VAL A 25 -17.32 -8.14 -1.53
CA VAL A 25 -17.70 -6.86 -2.15
C VAL A 25 -18.54 -7.06 -3.39
N ARG A 26 -19.15 -6.00 -3.90
CA ARG A 26 -19.76 -5.98 -5.22
C ARG A 26 -18.68 -6.12 -6.28
N GLU A 27 -18.87 -7.01 -7.23
CA GLU A 27 -17.94 -7.13 -8.36
C GLU A 27 -18.29 -6.09 -9.42
N PHE A 28 -17.39 -5.16 -9.64
CA PHE A 28 -17.54 -4.08 -10.61
C PHE A 28 -17.22 -4.57 -12.01
N MET A 29 -18.16 -4.38 -12.95
CA MET A 29 -18.07 -4.84 -14.33
C MET A 29 -17.81 -3.69 -15.32
N GLY A 30 -17.83 -2.44 -14.85
CA GLY A 30 -17.65 -1.25 -15.69
C GLY A 30 -18.74 -0.22 -15.47
N LEU A 31 -18.87 0.69 -16.41
CA LEU A 31 -19.91 1.71 -16.43
C LEU A 31 -20.87 1.45 -17.60
N ASP A 32 -22.15 1.74 -17.41
CA ASP A 32 -23.13 1.74 -18.49
C ASP A 32 -22.98 3.00 -19.37
N ASP A 33 -23.75 3.09 -20.47
CA ASP A 33 -23.72 4.23 -21.39
C ASP A 33 -24.15 5.56 -20.73
N SER A 34 -24.80 5.49 -19.57
CA SER A 34 -25.20 6.63 -18.74
C SER A 34 -24.17 6.99 -17.67
N GLY A 35 -23.05 6.22 -17.58
CA GLY A 35 -21.98 6.44 -16.61
C GLY A 35 -22.28 5.89 -15.21
N ASN A 36 -23.24 4.98 -15.05
CA ASN A 36 -23.51 4.33 -13.77
C ASN A 36 -22.76 3.01 -13.67
N SER A 37 -22.38 2.64 -12.46
CA SER A 37 -21.67 1.39 -12.19
C SER A 37 -22.53 0.16 -12.45
N ILE A 38 -22.01 -0.76 -13.23
CA ILE A 38 -22.57 -2.09 -13.46
C ILE A 38 -21.88 -3.07 -12.50
N PHE A 39 -22.67 -3.89 -11.84
CA PHE A 39 -22.18 -4.93 -10.93
C PHE A 39 -22.70 -6.30 -11.37
N SER A 40 -21.89 -7.36 -11.17
CA SER A 40 -22.34 -8.74 -11.29
C SER A 40 -23.33 -9.10 -10.16
N ASN A 41 -23.92 -10.31 -10.24
CA ASN A 41 -24.77 -10.88 -9.19
C ASN A 41 -25.88 -9.92 -8.71
N ASP A 42 -26.56 -9.24 -9.64
CA ASP A 42 -27.62 -8.26 -9.37
C ASP A 42 -27.20 -7.17 -8.35
N GLY A 43 -25.91 -6.85 -8.29
CA GLY A 43 -25.35 -5.86 -7.39
C GLY A 43 -25.20 -6.32 -5.94
N ASN A 44 -25.35 -7.62 -5.66
CA ASN A 44 -25.10 -8.17 -4.34
C ASN A 44 -23.60 -8.39 -4.11
N PRO A 45 -23.09 -8.14 -2.88
CA PRO A 45 -21.73 -8.51 -2.53
C PRO A 45 -21.49 -10.03 -2.62
N GLN A 46 -20.28 -10.41 -3.01
CA GLN A 46 -19.84 -11.80 -3.10
C GLN A 46 -18.34 -11.91 -2.81
N PHE A 47 -17.88 -13.14 -2.51
CA PHE A 47 -16.46 -13.42 -2.47
C PHE A 47 -15.90 -13.42 -3.89
N ILE A 48 -14.85 -12.63 -4.11
CA ILE A 48 -14.24 -12.44 -5.44
C ILE A 48 -12.87 -13.11 -5.55
N GLY A 49 -12.50 -13.97 -4.59
CA GLY A 49 -11.22 -14.67 -4.59
C GLY A 49 -10.02 -13.81 -4.25
N ALA A 50 -10.25 -12.66 -3.61
CA ALA A 50 -9.20 -11.73 -3.19
C ALA A 50 -9.13 -11.66 -1.66
N ASP A 51 -7.91 -11.59 -1.13
CA ASP A 51 -7.66 -11.44 0.30
C ASP A 51 -6.35 -10.65 0.55
N PRO A 52 -6.12 -10.16 1.78
CA PRO A 52 -4.96 -9.33 2.10
C PRO A 52 -3.72 -10.11 2.54
N ASN A 53 -3.77 -11.44 2.50
CA ASN A 53 -2.67 -12.27 2.98
C ASN A 53 -1.69 -12.52 1.84
N ALA A 54 -0.44 -12.12 2.01
CA ALA A 54 0.57 -12.34 1.00
C ALA A 54 0.92 -13.84 0.87
N ASP A 55 0.90 -14.36 -0.36
CA ASP A 55 1.34 -15.73 -0.67
C ASP A 55 2.85 -15.87 -0.50
N ILE A 56 3.61 -14.80 -0.82
CA ILE A 56 5.07 -14.78 -0.77
C ILE A 56 5.52 -13.53 -0.03
N ILE A 57 6.36 -13.73 0.98
CA ILE A 57 7.11 -12.66 1.63
C ILE A 57 8.59 -12.92 1.36
N ALA A 58 9.29 -11.91 0.84
CA ALA A 58 10.70 -12.01 0.47
C ALA A 58 11.53 -10.90 1.10
N GLY A 59 12.77 -11.24 1.45
CA GLY A 59 13.76 -10.27 1.93
C GLY A 59 15.13 -10.57 1.36
N VAL A 60 15.87 -9.53 0.97
CA VAL A 60 17.26 -9.64 0.49
C VAL A 60 18.10 -8.60 1.21
N THR A 61 19.17 -9.08 1.87
CA THR A 61 20.20 -8.22 2.45
C THR A 61 21.47 -8.38 1.64
N LEU A 62 22.01 -7.26 1.18
CA LEU A 62 23.29 -7.22 0.47
C LEU A 62 24.30 -6.41 1.28
N GLY A 63 25.54 -6.91 1.35
CA GLY A 63 26.66 -6.24 2.00
C GLY A 63 27.91 -6.34 1.11
N LEU A 64 28.64 -5.25 1.00
CA LEU A 64 29.90 -5.20 0.26
C LEU A 64 30.91 -4.35 1.03
N ASN A 65 32.10 -4.93 1.24
CA ASN A 65 33.25 -4.23 1.82
C ASN A 65 34.31 -4.02 0.74
N ALA A 66 34.70 -2.77 0.53
CA ALA A 66 35.69 -2.37 -0.48
C ALA A 66 36.71 -1.39 0.14
N GLY A 67 37.81 -1.92 0.67
CA GLY A 67 38.80 -1.13 1.40
C GLY A 67 38.19 -0.48 2.64
N ALA A 68 38.23 0.84 2.70
CA ALA A 68 37.63 1.63 3.80
C ALA A 68 36.10 1.82 3.67
N PHE A 69 35.51 1.46 2.52
CA PHE A 69 34.09 1.58 2.29
C PHE A 69 33.33 0.32 2.67
N ASN A 70 32.20 0.49 3.35
CA ASN A 70 31.21 -0.56 3.57
C ASN A 70 29.87 -0.11 3.03
N PHE A 71 29.23 -0.98 2.25
CA PHE A 71 27.90 -0.78 1.66
C PHE A 71 26.97 -1.84 2.19
N GLY A 72 25.77 -1.42 2.59
CA GLY A 72 24.72 -2.31 3.01
C GLY A 72 23.39 -1.88 2.41
N MET A 73 22.54 -2.83 2.01
CA MET A 73 21.18 -2.54 1.62
C MET A 73 20.25 -3.69 2.00
N ASN A 74 19.02 -3.34 2.35
CA ASN A 74 17.96 -4.27 2.66
C ASN A 74 16.75 -4.01 1.79
N TRP A 75 16.30 -5.08 1.15
CA TRP A 75 15.08 -5.12 0.36
C TRP A 75 14.08 -6.02 1.04
N ASN A 76 12.80 -5.64 0.96
CA ASN A 76 11.69 -6.48 1.35
C ASN A 76 10.54 -6.35 0.35
N GLY A 77 9.73 -7.37 0.26
CA GLY A 77 8.57 -7.40 -0.61
C GLY A 77 7.54 -8.42 -0.17
N ALA A 78 6.32 -8.21 -0.62
CA ALA A 78 5.21 -9.12 -0.44
C ALA A 78 4.41 -9.20 -1.75
N PHE A 79 3.91 -10.40 -2.07
CA PHE A 79 3.26 -10.68 -3.35
C PHE A 79 2.10 -11.64 -3.18
N GLY A 80 1.11 -11.56 -4.08
CA GLY A 80 -0.03 -12.46 -4.14
C GLY A 80 -1.19 -12.04 -3.25
N HIS A 81 -1.27 -10.78 -2.85
CA HIS A 81 -2.36 -10.26 -2.02
C HIS A 81 -3.02 -9.03 -2.63
N SER A 82 -4.19 -8.70 -2.11
CA SER A 82 -4.98 -7.56 -2.54
C SER A 82 -5.19 -6.57 -1.40
N LEU A 83 -5.33 -5.29 -1.75
CA LEU A 83 -5.60 -4.20 -0.83
C LEU A 83 -6.86 -3.46 -1.25
N PHE A 84 -7.66 -3.02 -0.28
CA PHE A 84 -8.82 -2.19 -0.52
C PHE A 84 -8.47 -0.72 -0.32
N ASN A 85 -8.46 0.04 -1.43
CA ASN A 85 -8.07 1.44 -1.45
C ASN A 85 -9.26 2.35 -1.10
N ASN A 86 -9.45 2.60 0.21
CA ASN A 86 -10.50 3.51 0.67
C ASN A 86 -10.25 4.96 0.28
N THR A 87 -9.01 5.38 0.13
CA THR A 87 -8.67 6.73 -0.34
C THR A 87 -9.19 6.91 -1.76
N ALA A 88 -8.93 5.96 -2.65
CA ALA A 88 -9.47 5.97 -4.00
C ALA A 88 -11.00 6.00 -3.99
N MET A 89 -11.65 5.15 -3.17
CA MET A 89 -13.11 5.15 -3.05
C MET A 89 -13.67 6.51 -2.58
N SER A 90 -12.91 7.24 -1.75
CA SER A 90 -13.35 8.53 -1.21
C SER A 90 -13.10 9.71 -2.14
N VAL A 91 -12.07 9.65 -3.02
CA VAL A 91 -11.64 10.82 -3.81
C VAL A 91 -11.82 10.66 -5.31
N ILE A 92 -11.69 9.44 -5.85
CA ILE A 92 -11.78 9.21 -7.29
C ILE A 92 -13.16 9.49 -7.90
N PRO A 93 -14.31 9.05 -7.30
CA PRO A 93 -15.60 9.18 -7.96
C PRO A 93 -15.89 10.60 -8.41
N ILE A 94 -16.37 10.74 -9.65
CA ILE A 94 -16.60 12.04 -10.31
C ILE A 94 -17.64 12.90 -9.57
N GLY A 95 -18.51 12.30 -8.78
CA GLY A 95 -19.44 13.02 -7.88
C GLY A 95 -18.75 13.95 -6.88
N ASN A 96 -17.45 13.81 -6.68
CA ASN A 96 -16.64 14.73 -5.87
C ASN A 96 -16.19 15.99 -6.62
N LEU A 97 -16.40 16.05 -7.94
CA LEU A 97 -16.03 17.20 -8.75
C LEU A 97 -16.71 18.48 -8.24
N GLY A 98 -15.92 19.52 -8.04
CA GLY A 98 -16.39 20.78 -7.49
C GLY A 98 -16.30 20.91 -5.97
N SER A 99 -16.22 19.78 -5.23
CA SER A 99 -15.96 19.77 -3.77
C SER A 99 -14.57 19.31 -3.41
N ARG A 100 -13.93 18.50 -4.24
CA ARG A 100 -12.58 17.95 -4.07
C ARG A 100 -11.88 17.83 -5.42
N ASN A 101 -10.57 17.65 -5.39
CA ASN A 101 -9.82 17.22 -6.57
C ASN A 101 -10.16 15.76 -6.87
N ILE A 102 -10.31 15.45 -8.15
CA ILE A 102 -10.51 14.11 -8.68
C ILE A 102 -9.31 13.71 -9.55
N ASP A 103 -9.20 12.42 -9.87
CA ASP A 103 -8.19 11.95 -10.81
C ASP A 103 -8.49 12.48 -12.23
N ALA A 104 -7.51 13.15 -12.83
CA ALA A 104 -7.64 13.69 -14.20
C ALA A 104 -7.91 12.61 -15.25
N ASN A 105 -7.49 11.37 -15.02
CA ASN A 105 -7.74 10.26 -15.94
C ASN A 105 -9.23 9.94 -16.10
N LEU A 106 -10.05 10.24 -15.11
CA LEU A 106 -11.51 10.08 -15.20
C LEU A 106 -12.14 10.98 -16.25
N LEU A 107 -11.55 12.13 -16.52
CA LEU A 107 -12.04 13.08 -17.53
C LEU A 107 -11.70 12.64 -18.96
N ASN A 108 -10.74 11.73 -19.11
CA ASN A 108 -10.25 11.24 -20.41
C ASN A 108 -10.80 9.85 -20.77
N SER A 109 -11.67 9.26 -19.95
CA SER A 109 -12.29 7.98 -20.24
C SER A 109 -13.32 8.09 -21.38
N THR A 110 -13.44 7.04 -22.20
CA THR A 110 -14.40 6.96 -23.30
C THR A 110 -15.85 6.98 -22.84
N VAL A 111 -16.11 6.45 -21.65
CA VAL A 111 -17.39 6.57 -20.95
C VAL A 111 -17.13 7.35 -19.67
N GLN A 112 -17.76 8.51 -19.55
CA GLN A 112 -17.64 9.33 -18.36
C GLN A 112 -18.58 8.82 -17.25
N GLU A 113 -18.04 8.67 -16.05
CA GLU A 113 -18.85 8.35 -14.88
C GLU A 113 -19.87 9.46 -14.62
N SER A 114 -21.11 9.07 -14.32
CA SER A 114 -22.16 10.02 -13.92
C SER A 114 -21.84 10.64 -12.55
N THR A 115 -22.05 11.95 -12.41
CA THR A 115 -21.94 12.63 -11.10
C THR A 115 -22.97 12.13 -10.09
N ALA A 116 -24.03 11.48 -10.55
CA ALA A 116 -25.05 10.85 -9.71
C ALA A 116 -24.75 9.37 -9.41
N ASN A 117 -23.67 8.80 -9.98
CA ASN A 117 -23.31 7.40 -9.73
C ASN A 117 -23.01 7.17 -8.25
N PRO A 118 -23.74 6.26 -7.55
CA PRO A 118 -23.53 6.04 -6.14
C PRO A 118 -22.15 5.41 -5.87
N ILE A 119 -21.43 5.94 -4.89
CA ILE A 119 -20.18 5.35 -4.42
C ILE A 119 -20.52 4.03 -3.72
N ALA A 120 -20.04 2.92 -4.25
CA ALA A 120 -20.24 1.59 -3.67
C ALA A 120 -18.93 0.89 -3.37
N SER A 121 -18.86 0.22 -2.22
CA SER A 121 -17.76 -0.69 -1.90
C SER A 121 -17.77 -1.85 -2.88
N SER A 122 -16.79 -1.89 -3.76
CA SER A 122 -16.73 -2.83 -4.87
C SER A 122 -15.30 -3.20 -5.22
N SER A 123 -15.14 -4.19 -6.09
CA SER A 123 -13.83 -4.60 -6.62
C SER A 123 -13.13 -3.50 -7.43
N ARG A 124 -13.84 -2.44 -7.81
CA ARG A 124 -13.26 -1.25 -8.44
C ARG A 124 -12.10 -0.64 -7.61
N PHE A 125 -12.17 -0.78 -6.31
CA PHE A 125 -11.19 -0.22 -5.37
C PHE A 125 -10.30 -1.29 -4.73
N LEU A 126 -10.36 -2.53 -5.25
CA LEU A 126 -9.42 -3.58 -4.94
C LEU A 126 -8.25 -3.55 -5.92
N GLU A 127 -7.07 -3.46 -5.38
CA GLU A 127 -5.83 -3.35 -6.13
C GLU A 127 -4.86 -4.44 -5.71
N SER A 128 -3.89 -4.75 -6.57
CA SER A 128 -2.77 -5.59 -6.19
C SER A 128 -1.97 -4.92 -5.07
N GLY A 129 -1.72 -5.64 -3.99
CA GLY A 129 -0.84 -5.22 -2.90
C GLY A 129 0.63 -5.55 -3.14
N ASN A 130 1.00 -6.10 -4.30
CA ASN A 130 2.36 -6.50 -4.59
C ASN A 130 3.33 -5.33 -4.51
N PHE A 131 4.44 -5.54 -3.83
CA PHE A 131 5.49 -4.53 -3.78
C PHE A 131 6.88 -5.12 -3.61
N TRP A 132 7.89 -4.35 -3.99
CA TRP A 132 9.29 -4.56 -3.70
C TRP A 132 9.90 -3.24 -3.25
N LYS A 133 10.53 -3.21 -2.06
CA LYS A 133 10.96 -1.97 -1.41
C LYS A 133 12.42 -2.03 -1.01
N LEU A 134 13.18 -1.00 -1.37
CA LEU A 134 14.48 -0.72 -0.76
C LEU A 134 14.25 -0.01 0.57
N ALA A 135 14.15 -0.82 1.62
CA ALA A 135 13.81 -0.34 2.97
C ALA A 135 14.90 0.56 3.54
N ASN A 136 16.16 0.16 3.38
CA ASN A 136 17.30 1.02 3.71
C ASN A 136 18.52 0.69 2.86
N ALA A 137 19.39 1.69 2.72
CA ALA A 137 20.74 1.54 2.19
C ALA A 137 21.69 2.42 3.00
N THR A 138 22.86 1.87 3.30
CA THR A 138 23.90 2.54 4.07
C THR A 138 25.23 2.50 3.30
N VAL A 139 25.92 3.61 3.28
CA VAL A 139 27.34 3.68 2.94
C VAL A 139 28.09 4.20 4.16
N SER A 140 29.19 3.54 4.54
CA SER A 140 30.09 4.02 5.57
C SER A 140 31.51 4.02 5.09
N TYR A 141 32.30 4.95 5.64
CA TYR A 141 33.70 5.10 5.36
C TYR A 141 34.49 5.09 6.67
N ASP A 142 35.44 4.17 6.77
CA ASP A 142 36.36 4.07 7.92
C ASP A 142 37.59 4.94 7.65
N LEU A 143 37.72 6.00 8.41
CA LEU A 143 38.86 6.91 8.39
C LEU A 143 40.10 6.34 9.12
N GLY A 144 39.92 5.19 9.80
CA GLY A 144 40.97 4.55 10.61
C GLY A 144 41.33 5.35 11.86
N ASN A 145 42.59 5.26 12.24
CA ASN A 145 43.12 5.94 13.43
C ASN A 145 43.34 7.43 13.15
N ILE A 146 42.68 8.28 13.92
CA ILE A 146 42.86 9.75 13.85
C ILE A 146 43.26 10.28 15.24
N SER A 147 44.47 10.70 15.37
CA SER A 147 45.02 11.32 16.61
C SER A 147 44.86 10.39 17.83
N LYS A 148 43.92 10.70 18.74
CA LYS A 148 43.63 9.92 19.96
C LYS A 148 42.56 8.85 19.77
N PHE A 149 41.92 8.82 18.61
CA PHE A 149 40.83 7.89 18.32
C PHE A 149 41.39 6.63 17.63
N GLN A 150 40.97 5.46 18.10
CA GLN A 150 41.35 4.17 17.52
C GLN A 150 40.63 3.91 16.20
N SER A 151 39.40 4.39 16.05
CA SER A 151 38.65 4.31 14.80
C SER A 151 37.65 5.46 14.71
N VAL A 152 37.48 6.01 13.52
CA VAL A 152 36.46 7.02 13.20
C VAL A 152 35.75 6.55 11.95
N VAL A 153 34.44 6.28 12.04
CA VAL A 153 33.62 5.86 10.91
C VAL A 153 32.52 6.88 10.68
N VAL A 154 32.43 7.37 9.45
CA VAL A 154 31.32 8.21 8.99
C VAL A 154 30.36 7.37 8.18
N SER A 155 29.05 7.55 8.38
CA SER A 155 28.03 6.82 7.64
C SER A 155 26.92 7.73 7.13
N LEU A 156 26.35 7.36 5.99
CA LEU A 156 25.10 7.91 5.44
C LEU A 156 24.13 6.74 5.23
N THR A 157 22.97 6.84 5.84
CA THR A 157 21.89 5.85 5.71
C THR A 157 20.65 6.53 5.15
N GLY A 158 20.08 5.95 4.11
CA GLY A 158 18.77 6.32 3.61
C GLY A 158 17.73 5.27 3.96
N GLN A 159 16.54 5.68 4.32
CA GLN A 159 15.40 4.80 4.63
C GLN A 159 14.24 5.10 3.69
N ASN A 160 13.43 4.09 3.36
CA ASN A 160 12.30 4.17 2.44
C ASN A 160 12.68 4.79 1.09
N LEU A 161 13.79 4.30 0.51
CA LEU A 161 14.44 4.94 -0.65
C LEU A 161 13.71 4.71 -1.95
N LEU A 162 13.20 3.50 -2.17
CA LEU A 162 12.54 3.11 -3.40
C LEU A 162 11.39 2.14 -3.07
N LEU A 163 10.27 2.36 -3.71
CA LEU A 163 9.12 1.47 -3.68
C LEU A 163 8.70 1.17 -5.13
N LEU A 164 8.65 -0.11 -5.47
CA LEU A 164 8.18 -0.63 -6.75
C LEU A 164 6.85 -1.33 -6.49
N THR A 165 5.75 -0.77 -6.98
CA THR A 165 4.40 -1.29 -6.79
C THR A 165 3.47 -0.72 -7.85
N ASP A 166 2.42 -1.46 -8.18
CA ASP A 166 1.31 -0.99 -9.01
C ASP A 166 0.14 -0.46 -8.14
N TYR A 167 0.27 -0.54 -6.80
CA TYR A 167 -0.72 0.00 -5.88
C TYR A 167 -0.80 1.52 -6.00
N SER A 168 -2.00 2.05 -6.24
CA SER A 168 -2.20 3.48 -6.47
C SER A 168 -2.33 4.32 -5.20
N GLY A 169 -2.50 3.67 -4.04
CA GLY A 169 -2.57 4.33 -2.73
C GLY A 169 -1.21 4.78 -2.21
N PHE A 170 -1.18 5.27 -0.98
CA PHE A 170 0.02 5.90 -0.42
C PHE A 170 1.14 4.92 -0.07
N ASP A 171 0.81 3.73 0.43
CA ASP A 171 1.80 2.72 0.85
C ASP A 171 1.13 1.34 0.83
N PRO A 172 1.66 0.35 0.11
CA PRO A 172 1.12 -1.01 0.12
C PRO A 172 1.37 -1.76 1.44
N GLU A 173 2.29 -1.29 2.30
CA GLU A 173 2.50 -1.85 3.64
C GLU A 173 1.43 -1.34 4.62
N ILE A 174 0.16 -1.69 4.38
CA ILE A 174 -0.96 -1.24 5.19
C ILE A 174 -0.96 -1.96 6.54
N ASN A 175 -0.72 -1.19 7.61
CA ASN A 175 -0.70 -1.67 8.99
C ASN A 175 -1.94 -1.26 9.80
N THR A 176 -2.92 -0.64 9.18
CA THR A 176 -4.09 -0.14 9.90
C THR A 176 -5.00 -1.30 10.25
N VAL A 177 -5.12 -1.57 11.54
CA VAL A 177 -6.08 -2.53 12.09
C VAL A 177 -7.28 -1.76 12.60
N ASN A 178 -8.42 -1.96 11.99
CA ASN A 178 -9.68 -1.44 12.52
C ASN A 178 -10.44 -2.57 13.20
N LEU A 179 -10.58 -2.45 14.51
CA LEU A 179 -11.32 -3.42 15.34
C LEU A 179 -12.78 -2.98 15.42
N ARG A 180 -13.64 -3.66 14.66
CA ARG A 180 -15.08 -3.53 14.85
C ARG A 180 -15.65 -4.86 15.30
N ASN A 181 -16.41 -4.83 16.38
CA ASN A 181 -16.95 -6.03 17.01
C ASN A 181 -15.86 -7.03 17.45
N GLY A 182 -14.65 -6.56 17.78
CA GLY A 182 -13.54 -7.42 18.20
C GLY A 182 -12.82 -8.18 17.09
N ILE A 183 -13.22 -8.01 15.83
CA ILE A 183 -12.59 -8.68 14.68
C ILE A 183 -11.68 -7.68 13.97
N PRO A 184 -10.36 -7.95 13.91
CA PRO A 184 -9.43 -7.09 13.19
C PRO A 184 -9.62 -7.22 11.68
N SER A 185 -9.69 -6.08 10.98
CA SER A 185 -9.57 -6.03 9.52
C SER A 185 -8.10 -6.00 9.11
N ALA A 186 -7.80 -6.42 7.89
CA ALA A 186 -6.48 -6.33 7.28
C ALA A 186 -6.58 -5.88 5.82
N GLY A 187 -5.53 -5.26 5.29
CA GLY A 187 -5.46 -4.86 3.89
C GLY A 187 -6.49 -3.81 3.46
N ILE A 188 -7.06 -3.05 4.40
CA ILE A 188 -7.95 -1.93 4.10
C ILE A 188 -7.22 -0.64 4.44
N GLU A 189 -7.04 0.22 3.47
CA GLU A 189 -6.42 1.52 3.67
C GLU A 189 -7.41 2.49 4.35
N TYR A 190 -6.94 3.21 5.38
CA TYR A 190 -7.68 4.23 6.09
C TYR A 190 -6.93 5.57 6.06
N ILE A 191 -6.53 6.02 4.86
CA ILE A 191 -5.83 7.29 4.65
C ILE A 191 -4.58 7.39 5.55
N PRO A 192 -3.64 6.43 5.47
CA PRO A 192 -2.42 6.45 6.26
C PRO A 192 -1.53 7.61 5.83
N TYR A 193 -0.69 8.07 6.73
CA TYR A 193 0.38 8.99 6.35
C TYR A 193 1.39 8.25 5.46
N PRO A 194 1.81 8.83 4.33
CA PRO A 194 2.86 8.24 3.50
C PRO A 194 4.15 8.02 4.28
N SER A 195 4.81 6.89 4.06
CA SER A 195 6.11 6.61 4.67
C SER A 195 7.16 7.62 4.22
N ALA A 196 7.74 8.36 5.17
CA ALA A 196 8.73 9.38 4.87
C ALA A 196 10.06 8.76 4.40
N ARG A 197 10.64 9.35 3.36
CA ARG A 197 12.05 9.08 3.01
C ARG A 197 12.94 9.82 3.99
N THR A 198 13.86 9.11 4.65
CA THR A 198 14.70 9.67 5.70
C THR A 198 16.17 9.47 5.38
N PHE A 199 17.00 10.47 5.64
CA PHE A 199 18.44 10.39 5.51
C PHE A 199 19.09 10.70 6.86
N LEU A 200 20.00 9.82 7.28
CA LEU A 200 20.73 9.94 8.53
C LEU A 200 22.22 9.99 8.25
N VAL A 201 22.91 10.93 8.88
CA VAL A 201 24.37 10.98 8.91
C VAL A 201 24.81 10.50 10.29
N GLY A 202 25.69 9.50 10.32
CA GLY A 202 26.24 8.92 11.52
C GLY A 202 27.73 9.17 11.64
N LEU A 203 28.21 9.38 12.88
CA LEU A 203 29.62 9.41 13.24
C LEU A 203 29.83 8.44 14.41
N ASN A 204 30.68 7.45 14.21
CA ASN A 204 31.07 6.50 15.24
C ASN A 204 32.55 6.71 15.55
N VAL A 205 32.87 6.92 16.83
CA VAL A 205 34.23 7.19 17.30
C VAL A 205 34.57 6.22 18.43
N SER A 206 35.67 5.48 18.27
CA SER A 206 36.22 4.59 19.29
C SER A 206 37.50 5.19 19.89
N PHE A 207 37.65 5.10 21.22
CA PHE A 207 38.77 5.64 21.99
C PHE A 207 39.76 4.56 22.39
#